data_5acb95e0f305f2b4594972ad6762d369
#
_entry.id   5acb95e0f305f2b4594972ad6762d369
#
_cell.length_a   1.000
_cell.length_b   1.000
_cell.length_c   1.000
_cell.angle_alpha   90.00
_cell.angle_beta   90.00
_cell.angle_gamma   90.00
#
_symmetry.space_group_name_H-M   'P 1'
#
loop_
_entity.id
_entity.type
_entity.pdbx_description
1 polymer ?
#
loop_
_entity_poly.entity_id
_entity_poly.type
_entity_poly.pdbx_seq_one_letter_code
_entity_poly.pdbx_strand_id
1 'polypeptide(L)'
;VAEAVADGYRAISTEPLHGKHDLQDRITQTVMPTLAQRFGADISEISLTRNATEALHLQTLSLDLSPGDEVLITTQEHPAGHRPWMVRAARHGVTVREVFIPSPLVSVEDVISRFEAEITTRTRAIAFCHVTRGGHRYPVRELCTFARERGLISLVDGAQAVGQFPVDLHELGCDAYSASMHKWMFGPVGTGFLYVRADARDRFAPAFEPGSASTGTEYAPPGTADFPVRAALATSLAFVDRLGLANVDARCRYLSNYLKDRLSELDGCTLLSGPEDLSAPGSTIFQLDGLDAMASVPLLEELAQTHIDEHQRDGHDAIRISTHVYNTRAEIDRLVDGLEAARSL
;
A
#
# COMPACT_ATOMS: atom_id res chain seq x y z
N VAL A 1 -14.84 13.19 7.22
CA VAL A 1 -14.40 11.90 7.79
C VAL A 1 -14.27 12.01 9.30
N ALA A 2 -13.48 12.94 9.84
CA ALA A 2 -13.30 13.10 11.29
C ALA A 2 -14.64 13.28 12.01
N GLU A 3 -15.53 14.13 11.49
CA GLU A 3 -16.87 14.33 12.07
C GLU A 3 -17.71 13.04 12.05
N ALA A 4 -17.67 12.26 10.97
CA ALA A 4 -18.36 10.97 10.89
C ALA A 4 -17.88 9.95 11.94
N VAL A 5 -16.59 9.97 12.29
CA VAL A 5 -16.03 9.17 13.40
C VAL A 5 -16.56 9.65 14.75
N ALA A 6 -16.52 10.98 14.96
CA ALA A 6 -17.03 11.60 16.20
C ALA A 6 -18.52 11.33 16.41
N ASP A 7 -19.34 11.41 15.35
CA ASP A 7 -20.78 11.11 15.39
C ASP A 7 -21.01 9.64 15.73
N GLY A 8 -20.23 8.73 15.18
CA GLY A 8 -20.31 7.30 15.52
C GLY A 8 -20.05 7.04 17.00
N TYR A 9 -19.04 7.69 17.59
CA TYR A 9 -18.79 7.58 19.04
C TYR A 9 -19.89 8.22 19.87
N ARG A 10 -20.45 9.36 19.46
CA ARG A 10 -21.62 9.98 20.12
C ARG A 10 -22.81 9.03 20.09
N ALA A 11 -23.12 8.38 18.97
CA ALA A 11 -24.20 7.43 18.83
C ALA A 11 -24.08 6.26 19.82
N ILE A 12 -22.92 5.61 19.90
CA ILE A 12 -22.66 4.53 20.86
C ILE A 12 -22.73 5.03 22.30
N SER A 13 -22.23 6.23 22.60
CA SER A 13 -22.23 6.78 23.96
C SER A 13 -23.64 7.15 24.43
N THR A 14 -24.52 7.56 23.51
CA THR A 14 -25.90 7.92 23.82
C THR A 14 -26.80 6.68 23.93
N GLU A 15 -26.67 5.73 23.01
CA GLU A 15 -27.46 4.51 22.91
C GLU A 15 -26.56 3.33 22.53
N PRO A 16 -25.91 2.68 23.51
CA PRO A 16 -24.85 1.70 23.23
C PRO A 16 -25.29 0.53 22.34
N LEU A 17 -26.49 0.01 22.52
CA LEU A 17 -26.97 -1.14 21.74
C LEU A 17 -27.37 -0.74 20.33
N HIS A 18 -28.29 0.22 20.18
CA HIS A 18 -28.79 0.65 18.88
C HIS A 18 -27.68 1.37 18.07
N GLY A 19 -26.93 2.28 18.70
CA GLY A 19 -25.81 2.96 18.04
C GLY A 19 -24.75 2.00 17.49
N LYS A 20 -24.47 0.90 18.21
CA LYS A 20 -23.60 -0.17 17.70
C LYS A 20 -24.21 -0.89 16.50
N HIS A 21 -25.47 -1.28 16.56
CA HIS A 21 -26.15 -1.98 15.46
C HIS A 21 -26.25 -1.11 14.22
N ASP A 22 -26.61 0.16 14.34
CA ASP A 22 -26.69 1.10 13.21
C ASP A 22 -25.33 1.25 12.49
N LEU A 23 -24.23 1.28 13.25
CA LEU A 23 -22.89 1.33 12.66
C LEU A 23 -22.51 0.00 11.98
N GLN A 24 -22.88 -1.15 12.57
CA GLN A 24 -22.69 -2.45 11.95
C GLN A 24 -23.48 -2.58 10.65
N ASP A 25 -24.73 -2.15 10.64
CA ASP A 25 -25.58 -2.12 9.45
C ASP A 25 -24.97 -1.22 8.37
N ARG A 26 -24.47 -0.04 8.74
CA ARG A 26 -23.78 0.84 7.81
C ARG A 26 -22.53 0.19 7.22
N ILE A 27 -21.76 -0.55 8.00
CA ILE A 27 -20.58 -1.29 7.51
C ILE A 27 -21.04 -2.37 6.52
N THR A 28 -22.01 -3.20 6.86
CA THR A 28 -22.41 -4.35 6.04
C THR A 28 -23.22 -3.94 4.80
N GLN A 29 -24.06 -2.90 4.90
CA GLN A 29 -24.96 -2.49 3.81
C GLN A 29 -24.40 -1.38 2.94
N THR A 30 -23.37 -0.65 3.38
CA THR A 30 -22.80 0.46 2.63
C THR A 30 -21.30 0.29 2.41
N VAL A 31 -20.51 0.15 3.47
CA VAL A 31 -19.03 0.13 3.34
C VAL A 31 -18.57 -1.08 2.54
N MET A 32 -18.97 -2.28 2.93
CA MET A 32 -18.53 -3.51 2.27
C MET A 32 -18.93 -3.61 0.79
N PRO A 33 -20.19 -3.35 0.41
CA PRO A 33 -20.57 -3.34 -1.00
C PRO A 33 -19.83 -2.27 -1.82
N THR A 34 -19.65 -1.08 -1.25
CA THR A 34 -18.92 0.01 -1.95
C THR A 34 -17.45 -0.32 -2.14
N LEU A 35 -16.80 -0.95 -1.14
CA LEU A 35 -15.42 -1.43 -1.27
C LEU A 35 -15.30 -2.50 -2.36
N ALA A 36 -16.17 -3.51 -2.33
CA ALA A 36 -16.18 -4.59 -3.32
C ALA A 36 -16.33 -4.02 -4.74
N GLN A 37 -17.34 -3.19 -4.96
CA GLN A 37 -17.58 -2.54 -6.26
C GLN A 37 -16.38 -1.69 -6.70
N ARG A 38 -15.78 -0.92 -5.80
CA ARG A 38 -14.70 0.00 -6.12
C ARG A 38 -13.43 -0.70 -6.54
N PHE A 39 -13.15 -1.84 -5.91
CA PHE A 39 -11.91 -2.59 -6.16
C PHE A 39 -12.12 -3.82 -7.05
N GLY A 40 -13.26 -3.92 -7.75
CA GLY A 40 -13.53 -5.05 -8.66
C GLY A 40 -13.42 -6.39 -7.95
N ALA A 41 -14.10 -6.56 -6.81
CA ALA A 41 -14.06 -7.76 -5.98
C ALA A 41 -15.46 -8.17 -5.53
N ASP A 42 -15.62 -9.41 -5.07
CA ASP A 42 -16.82 -9.83 -4.36
C ASP A 42 -16.73 -9.46 -2.86
N ILE A 43 -17.87 -9.17 -2.24
CA ILE A 43 -17.92 -8.84 -0.80
C ILE A 43 -17.30 -9.97 0.03
N SER A 44 -17.50 -11.22 -0.39
CA SER A 44 -16.97 -12.39 0.29
C SER A 44 -15.44 -12.49 0.25
N GLU A 45 -14.77 -11.75 -0.62
CA GLU A 45 -13.32 -11.76 -0.77
C GLU A 45 -12.62 -10.69 0.10
N ILE A 46 -13.38 -9.76 0.69
CA ILE A 46 -12.84 -8.62 1.44
C ILE A 46 -13.08 -8.77 2.94
N SER A 47 -11.99 -8.67 3.71
CA SER A 47 -12.00 -8.61 5.18
C SER A 47 -11.48 -7.25 5.64
N LEU A 48 -12.25 -6.54 6.47
CA LEU A 48 -11.78 -5.27 7.04
C LEU A 48 -10.70 -5.52 8.09
N THR A 49 -9.61 -4.77 7.98
CA THR A 49 -8.48 -4.76 8.92
C THR A 49 -8.24 -3.33 9.43
N ARG A 50 -7.34 -3.19 10.41
CA ARG A 50 -6.95 -1.87 10.93
C ARG A 50 -6.00 -1.12 9.99
N ASN A 51 -5.24 -1.83 9.19
CA ASN A 51 -4.25 -1.28 8.26
C ASN A 51 -3.67 -2.40 7.39
N ALA A 52 -2.85 -2.04 6.40
CA ALA A 52 -2.14 -3.01 5.57
C ALA A 52 -1.18 -3.90 6.37
N THR A 53 -0.57 -3.40 7.45
CA THR A 53 0.33 -4.22 8.28
C THR A 53 -0.39 -5.42 8.87
N GLU A 54 -1.59 -5.21 9.43
CA GLU A 54 -2.42 -6.32 9.93
C GLU A 54 -2.83 -7.26 8.80
N ALA A 55 -3.27 -6.72 7.66
CA ALA A 55 -3.65 -7.49 6.49
C ALA A 55 -2.47 -8.33 5.95
N LEU A 56 -1.26 -7.77 5.88
CA LEU A 56 -0.03 -8.47 5.48
C LEU A 56 0.34 -9.61 6.44
N HIS A 57 0.16 -9.42 7.75
CA HIS A 57 0.34 -10.51 8.71
C HIS A 57 -0.68 -11.62 8.52
N LEU A 58 -1.96 -11.24 8.33
CA LEU A 58 -3.03 -12.21 8.09
C LEU A 58 -2.79 -13.01 6.81
N GLN A 59 -2.51 -12.36 5.67
CA GLN A 59 -2.23 -13.08 4.43
C GLN A 59 -1.01 -14.00 4.54
N THR A 60 0.07 -13.55 5.21
CA THR A 60 1.27 -14.35 5.40
C THR A 60 1.05 -15.54 6.32
N LEU A 61 0.28 -15.36 7.41
CA LEU A 61 -0.03 -16.42 8.36
C LEU A 61 -1.04 -17.42 7.81
N SER A 62 -1.97 -16.96 6.99
CA SER A 62 -3.02 -17.79 6.38
C SER A 62 -2.52 -18.66 5.23
N LEU A 63 -1.45 -18.28 4.52
CA LEU A 63 -0.95 -19.06 3.40
C LEU A 63 -0.49 -20.45 3.87
N ASP A 64 -1.01 -21.51 3.25
CA ASP A 64 -0.63 -22.87 3.58
C ASP A 64 0.75 -23.20 3.00
N LEU A 65 1.74 -23.34 3.89
CA LEU A 65 3.13 -23.62 3.57
C LEU A 65 3.70 -24.67 4.51
N SER A 66 4.45 -25.59 3.96
CA SER A 66 5.20 -26.61 4.69
C SER A 66 6.64 -26.15 4.99
N PRO A 67 7.31 -26.73 6.02
CA PRO A 67 8.74 -26.49 6.23
C PRO A 67 9.56 -26.80 4.98
N GLY A 68 10.45 -25.89 4.58
CA GLY A 68 11.28 -25.99 3.39
C GLY A 68 10.64 -25.43 2.10
N ASP A 69 9.36 -25.08 2.12
CA ASP A 69 8.77 -24.28 1.04
C ASP A 69 9.42 -22.90 0.96
N GLU A 70 9.53 -22.36 -0.25
CA GLU A 70 10.19 -21.08 -0.50
C GLU A 70 9.20 -20.00 -0.92
N VAL A 71 9.41 -18.80 -0.40
CA VAL A 71 8.70 -17.58 -0.79
C VAL A 71 9.71 -16.55 -1.28
N LEU A 72 9.46 -16.00 -2.46
CA LEU A 72 10.25 -14.90 -2.98
C LEU A 72 9.61 -13.58 -2.56
N ILE A 73 10.39 -12.69 -1.97
CA ILE A 73 10.02 -11.30 -1.67
C ILE A 73 11.00 -10.36 -2.38
N THR A 74 10.71 -9.06 -2.45
CA THR A 74 11.65 -8.14 -3.08
C THR A 74 12.50 -7.36 -2.06
N THR A 75 13.67 -6.87 -2.47
CA THR A 75 14.50 -5.96 -1.67
C THR A 75 13.82 -4.61 -1.40
N GLN A 76 12.74 -4.30 -2.15
CA GLN A 76 11.99 -3.04 -2.05
C GLN A 76 10.81 -3.10 -1.06
N GLU A 77 10.61 -4.23 -0.35
CA GLU A 77 9.48 -4.38 0.56
C GLU A 77 9.54 -3.40 1.73
N HIS A 78 8.37 -2.88 2.08
CA HIS A 78 8.21 -2.17 3.35
C HIS A 78 8.44 -3.16 4.53
N PRO A 79 8.98 -2.71 5.68
CA PRO A 79 9.17 -3.60 6.84
C PRO A 79 7.93 -4.37 7.26
N ALA A 80 6.73 -3.83 7.04
CA ALA A 80 5.46 -4.53 7.31
C ALA A 80 5.20 -5.70 6.34
N GLY A 81 5.71 -5.66 5.10
CA GLY A 81 5.65 -6.75 4.14
C GLY A 81 6.77 -7.78 4.34
N HIS A 82 7.93 -7.35 4.85
CA HIS A 82 9.08 -8.21 5.07
C HIS A 82 9.01 -9.01 6.40
N ARG A 83 8.74 -8.32 7.53
CA ARG A 83 8.82 -8.91 8.87
C ARG A 83 7.93 -10.14 9.10
N PRO A 84 6.68 -10.21 8.60
CA PRO A 84 5.86 -11.41 8.76
C PRO A 84 6.51 -12.67 8.19
N TRP A 85 7.24 -12.53 7.07
CA TRP A 85 7.98 -13.63 6.45
C TRP A 85 9.15 -14.08 7.29
N MET A 86 9.87 -13.17 7.94
CA MET A 86 10.95 -13.52 8.89
C MET A 86 10.40 -14.32 10.08
N VAL A 87 9.19 -13.97 10.56
CA VAL A 87 8.50 -14.73 11.61
C VAL A 87 8.13 -16.14 11.12
N ARG A 88 7.59 -16.26 9.87
CA ARG A 88 7.28 -17.56 9.25
C ARG A 88 8.54 -18.42 9.10
N ALA A 89 9.63 -17.84 8.64
CA ALA A 89 10.92 -18.54 8.52
C ALA A 89 11.38 -19.10 9.87
N ALA A 90 11.41 -18.25 10.90
CA ALA A 90 11.89 -18.62 12.23
C ALA A 90 11.00 -19.67 12.95
N ARG A 91 9.66 -19.60 12.76
CA ARG A 91 8.72 -20.43 13.51
C ARG A 91 8.24 -21.66 12.76
N HIS A 92 8.19 -21.60 11.44
CA HIS A 92 7.56 -22.62 10.61
C HIS A 92 8.50 -23.25 9.58
N GLY A 93 9.79 -22.86 9.58
CA GLY A 93 10.80 -23.44 8.69
C GLY A 93 10.59 -23.10 7.20
N VAL A 94 9.84 -22.06 6.88
CA VAL A 94 9.71 -21.51 5.52
C VAL A 94 11.01 -20.83 5.13
N THR A 95 11.47 -21.01 3.91
CA THR A 95 12.63 -20.30 3.36
C THR A 95 12.18 -19.03 2.67
N VAL A 96 12.75 -17.89 3.06
CA VAL A 96 12.49 -16.59 2.42
C VAL A 96 13.70 -16.20 1.60
N ARG A 97 13.50 -15.89 0.32
CA ARG A 97 14.54 -15.44 -0.58
C ARG A 97 14.20 -14.05 -1.11
N GLU A 98 15.18 -13.17 -1.12
CA GLU A 98 15.03 -11.81 -1.60
C GLU A 98 15.45 -11.70 -3.06
N VAL A 99 14.55 -11.19 -3.88
CA VAL A 99 14.79 -10.84 -5.29
C VAL A 99 15.26 -9.38 -5.31
N PHE A 100 16.46 -9.15 -5.82
CA PHE A 100 16.96 -7.79 -5.99
C PHE A 100 16.23 -7.08 -7.13
N ILE A 101 15.54 -6.00 -6.80
CA ILE A 101 14.88 -5.11 -7.78
C ILE A 101 15.57 -3.75 -7.70
N PRO A 102 16.14 -3.24 -8.82
CA PRO A 102 16.84 -1.97 -8.81
C PRO A 102 15.89 -0.78 -8.65
N SER A 103 16.42 0.31 -8.13
CA SER A 103 15.78 1.63 -8.08
C SER A 103 16.61 2.59 -8.94
N PRO A 104 16.03 3.19 -9.99
CA PRO A 104 14.67 3.03 -10.53
C PRO A 104 14.42 1.67 -11.20
N LEU A 105 13.15 1.34 -11.41
CA LEU A 105 12.77 0.17 -12.24
C LEU A 105 13.20 0.39 -13.69
N VAL A 106 13.67 -0.68 -14.33
CA VAL A 106 14.17 -0.62 -15.71
C VAL A 106 13.04 -0.88 -16.72
N SER A 107 12.37 -2.04 -16.59
CA SER A 107 11.23 -2.42 -17.44
C SER A 107 10.41 -3.53 -16.78
N VAL A 108 9.25 -3.83 -17.35
CA VAL A 108 8.40 -4.95 -16.93
C VAL A 108 9.13 -6.28 -17.06
N GLU A 109 9.81 -6.48 -18.18
CA GLU A 109 10.56 -7.71 -18.50
C GLU A 109 11.74 -7.91 -17.52
N ASP A 110 12.44 -6.81 -17.14
CA ASP A 110 13.53 -6.88 -16.16
C ASP A 110 12.99 -7.36 -14.80
N VAL A 111 11.88 -6.80 -14.33
CA VAL A 111 11.26 -7.22 -13.06
C VAL A 111 10.88 -8.71 -13.10
N ILE A 112 10.21 -9.16 -14.15
CA ILE A 112 9.80 -10.57 -14.31
C ILE A 112 11.01 -11.49 -14.37
N SER A 113 12.04 -11.14 -15.16
CA SER A 113 13.23 -11.98 -15.33
C SER A 113 14.00 -12.17 -14.02
N ARG A 114 14.00 -11.18 -13.14
CA ARG A 114 14.61 -11.29 -11.81
C ARG A 114 13.88 -12.28 -10.91
N PHE A 115 12.55 -12.28 -10.91
CA PHE A 115 11.78 -13.31 -10.22
C PHE A 115 12.03 -14.70 -10.82
N GLU A 116 12.05 -14.81 -12.16
CA GLU A 116 12.27 -16.06 -12.85
C GLU A 116 13.63 -16.69 -12.50
N ALA A 117 14.67 -15.88 -12.39
CA ALA A 117 16.01 -16.33 -12.03
C ALA A 117 16.10 -16.94 -10.61
N GLU A 118 15.20 -16.56 -9.71
CA GLU A 118 15.19 -17.02 -8.32
C GLU A 118 14.21 -18.17 -8.05
N ILE A 119 13.37 -18.57 -9.01
CA ILE A 119 12.42 -19.68 -8.85
C ILE A 119 13.17 -21.01 -8.74
N THR A 120 12.76 -21.81 -7.77
CA THR A 120 13.18 -23.21 -7.60
C THR A 120 11.99 -24.15 -7.58
N THR A 121 12.23 -25.47 -7.52
CA THR A 121 11.15 -26.48 -7.37
C THR A 121 10.43 -26.38 -6.01
N ARG A 122 10.97 -25.65 -5.05
CA ARG A 122 10.38 -25.41 -3.74
C ARG A 122 9.62 -24.10 -3.64
N THR A 123 9.75 -23.20 -4.58
CA THR A 123 9.02 -21.92 -4.59
C THR A 123 7.51 -22.17 -4.64
N ARG A 124 6.75 -21.52 -3.75
CA ARG A 124 5.28 -21.64 -3.62
C ARG A 124 4.56 -20.32 -3.80
N ALA A 125 5.24 -19.20 -3.49
CA ALA A 125 4.63 -17.89 -3.57
C ALA A 125 5.65 -16.82 -3.94
N ILE A 126 5.14 -15.73 -4.51
CA ILE A 126 5.83 -14.45 -4.64
C ILE A 126 5.05 -13.39 -3.87
N ALA A 127 5.75 -12.53 -3.14
CA ALA A 127 5.15 -11.43 -2.39
C ALA A 127 5.88 -10.14 -2.73
N PHE A 128 5.12 -9.09 -3.09
CA PHE A 128 5.70 -7.84 -3.57
C PHE A 128 4.76 -6.65 -3.38
N CYS A 129 5.33 -5.43 -3.34
CA CYS A 129 4.56 -4.20 -3.29
C CYS A 129 3.89 -3.90 -4.65
N HIS A 130 2.68 -3.34 -4.65
CA HIS A 130 2.12 -2.69 -5.85
C HIS A 130 2.82 -1.34 -6.11
N VAL A 131 3.02 -0.56 -5.05
CA VAL A 131 3.83 0.65 -5.07
C VAL A 131 4.82 0.57 -3.93
N THR A 132 6.10 0.66 -4.24
CA THR A 132 7.18 0.61 -3.26
C THR A 132 7.25 1.88 -2.42
N ARG A 133 8.05 1.86 -1.34
CA ARG A 133 8.33 3.08 -0.57
C ARG A 133 8.98 4.17 -1.43
N GLY A 134 9.81 3.81 -2.41
CA GLY A 134 10.42 4.73 -3.37
C GLY A 134 9.49 5.26 -4.46
N GLY A 135 8.21 4.86 -4.47
CA GLY A 135 7.24 5.30 -5.47
C GLY A 135 7.33 4.56 -6.80
N HIS A 136 8.02 3.43 -6.86
CA HIS A 136 8.02 2.58 -8.05
C HIS A 136 6.72 1.78 -8.09
N ARG A 137 6.06 1.75 -9.22
CA ARG A 137 4.84 0.98 -9.48
C ARG A 137 5.23 -0.33 -10.16
N TYR A 138 5.01 -1.45 -9.48
CA TYR A 138 5.30 -2.77 -10.03
C TYR A 138 4.24 -3.19 -11.04
N PRO A 139 4.62 -4.00 -12.06
CA PRO A 139 3.72 -4.58 -13.06
C PRO A 139 2.93 -5.75 -12.45
N VAL A 140 1.95 -5.43 -11.58
CA VAL A 140 1.24 -6.42 -10.75
C VAL A 140 0.51 -7.46 -11.58
N ARG A 141 -0.18 -7.05 -12.66
CA ARG A 141 -0.92 -7.96 -13.55
C ARG A 141 0.02 -8.98 -14.18
N GLU A 142 1.14 -8.52 -14.69
CA GLU A 142 2.15 -9.34 -15.36
C GLU A 142 2.80 -10.30 -14.36
N LEU A 143 3.13 -9.84 -13.15
CA LEU A 143 3.68 -10.68 -12.08
C LEU A 143 2.67 -11.72 -11.59
N CYS A 144 1.39 -11.36 -11.45
CA CYS A 144 0.34 -12.31 -11.07
C CYS A 144 0.10 -13.36 -12.17
N THR A 145 0.15 -12.94 -13.44
CA THR A 145 0.07 -13.87 -14.58
C THR A 145 1.26 -14.82 -14.58
N PHE A 146 2.47 -14.28 -14.44
CA PHE A 146 3.71 -15.06 -14.33
C PHE A 146 3.66 -16.09 -13.18
N ALA A 147 3.16 -15.69 -12.01
CA ALA A 147 3.00 -16.57 -10.86
C ALA A 147 2.00 -17.70 -11.14
N ARG A 148 0.83 -17.34 -11.68
CA ARG A 148 -0.25 -18.30 -11.99
C ARG A 148 0.19 -19.36 -13.01
N GLU A 149 0.89 -18.97 -14.08
CA GLU A 149 1.42 -19.90 -15.09
C GLU A 149 2.39 -20.92 -14.51
N ARG A 150 3.00 -20.62 -13.36
CA ARG A 150 3.95 -21.50 -12.64
C ARG A 150 3.35 -22.18 -11.41
N GLY A 151 2.04 -22.03 -11.18
CA GLY A 151 1.35 -22.59 -10.02
C GLY A 151 1.77 -21.95 -8.69
N LEU A 152 2.32 -20.73 -8.73
CA LEU A 152 2.71 -19.96 -7.57
C LEU A 152 1.56 -19.06 -7.10
N ILE A 153 1.52 -18.76 -5.81
CA ILE A 153 0.60 -17.78 -5.20
C ILE A 153 1.21 -16.39 -5.27
N SER A 154 0.40 -15.40 -5.65
CA SER A 154 0.78 -13.98 -5.70
C SER A 154 0.15 -13.20 -4.55
N LEU A 155 1.01 -12.56 -3.73
CA LEU A 155 0.64 -11.78 -2.55
C LEU A 155 1.08 -10.33 -2.73
N VAL A 156 0.16 -9.38 -2.66
CA VAL A 156 0.43 -7.99 -3.01
C VAL A 156 0.24 -7.05 -1.82
N ASP A 157 1.25 -6.23 -1.54
CA ASP A 157 1.14 -5.08 -0.65
C ASP A 157 0.69 -3.84 -1.43
N GLY A 158 -0.59 -3.50 -1.31
CA GLY A 158 -1.22 -2.34 -1.93
C GLY A 158 -1.29 -1.09 -1.06
N ALA A 159 -0.57 -1.06 0.07
CA ALA A 159 -0.68 0.01 1.06
C ALA A 159 -0.45 1.43 0.50
N GLN A 160 0.35 1.57 -0.55
CA GLN A 160 0.63 2.85 -1.20
C GLN A 160 -0.13 3.02 -2.54
N ALA A 161 -0.83 2.00 -3.02
CA ALA A 161 -1.50 2.03 -4.33
C ALA A 161 -2.95 2.50 -4.26
N VAL A 162 -3.74 1.92 -3.32
CA VAL A 162 -5.17 2.23 -3.24
C VAL A 162 -5.41 3.71 -2.92
N GLY A 163 -6.14 4.37 -3.81
CA GLY A 163 -6.45 5.80 -3.70
C GLY A 163 -5.54 6.72 -4.50
N GLN A 164 -4.39 6.26 -5.01
CA GLN A 164 -3.58 7.04 -5.94
C GLN A 164 -4.09 6.95 -7.38
N PHE A 165 -4.57 5.77 -7.78
CA PHE A 165 -5.06 5.45 -9.12
C PHE A 165 -6.11 4.34 -9.04
N PRO A 166 -6.88 4.09 -10.11
CA PRO A 166 -7.82 2.97 -10.16
C PRO A 166 -7.11 1.62 -9.96
N VAL A 167 -7.69 0.77 -9.11
CA VAL A 167 -7.24 -0.60 -8.86
C VAL A 167 -8.46 -1.51 -8.98
N ASP A 168 -8.38 -2.53 -9.83
CA ASP A 168 -9.35 -3.62 -9.96
C ASP A 168 -8.65 -4.94 -9.61
N LEU A 169 -9.09 -5.59 -8.52
CA LEU A 169 -8.41 -6.77 -7.97
C LEU A 169 -8.62 -8.01 -8.83
N HIS A 170 -9.79 -8.15 -9.45
CA HIS A 170 -10.03 -9.25 -10.40
C HIS A 170 -9.20 -9.08 -11.67
N GLU A 171 -9.08 -7.86 -12.20
CA GLU A 171 -8.23 -7.58 -13.36
C GLU A 171 -6.74 -7.74 -13.06
N LEU A 172 -6.28 -7.39 -11.86
CA LEU A 172 -4.90 -7.65 -11.42
C LEU A 172 -4.61 -9.15 -11.30
N GLY A 173 -5.62 -9.93 -10.91
CA GLY A 173 -5.54 -11.37 -10.82
C GLY A 173 -4.63 -11.88 -9.71
N CYS A 174 -4.36 -11.10 -8.68
CA CYS A 174 -3.63 -11.51 -7.49
C CYS A 174 -4.44 -12.47 -6.62
N ASP A 175 -3.75 -13.35 -5.89
CA ASP A 175 -4.40 -14.29 -4.97
C ASP A 175 -4.76 -13.64 -3.63
N ALA A 176 -3.92 -12.72 -3.15
CA ALA A 176 -4.24 -11.87 -2.00
C ALA A 176 -3.70 -10.45 -2.17
N TYR A 177 -4.40 -9.49 -1.58
CA TYR A 177 -4.04 -8.07 -1.63
C TYR A 177 -4.31 -7.38 -0.30
N SER A 178 -3.33 -6.67 0.24
CA SER A 178 -3.40 -5.98 1.52
C SER A 178 -3.35 -4.46 1.32
N ALA A 179 -4.25 -3.71 1.96
CA ALA A 179 -4.34 -2.27 1.77
C ALA A 179 -4.57 -1.48 3.06
N SER A 180 -4.13 -0.23 3.06
CA SER A 180 -4.46 0.80 4.06
C SER A 180 -5.38 1.85 3.44
N MET A 181 -6.51 2.14 4.08
CA MET A 181 -7.47 3.13 3.60
C MET A 181 -7.18 4.55 4.09
N HIS A 182 -6.36 4.68 5.15
CA HIS A 182 -6.02 5.95 5.79
C HIS A 182 -4.84 6.70 5.15
N LYS A 183 -4.32 6.20 4.02
CA LYS A 183 -3.28 6.90 3.22
C LYS A 183 -3.96 7.70 2.10
N TRP A 184 -3.95 7.17 0.89
CA TRP A 184 -4.45 7.87 -0.31
C TRP A 184 -5.98 7.87 -0.46
N MET A 185 -6.70 6.98 0.26
CA MET A 185 -8.17 6.92 0.23
C MET A 185 -8.86 7.86 1.23
N PHE A 186 -8.13 8.72 1.94
CA PHE A 186 -8.68 9.64 2.96
C PHE A 186 -9.48 8.95 4.07
N GLY A 187 -9.30 7.64 4.25
CA GLY A 187 -9.98 6.89 5.30
C GLY A 187 -9.50 7.30 6.70
N PRO A 188 -10.29 7.04 7.74
CA PRO A 188 -9.85 7.25 9.09
C PRO A 188 -8.63 6.36 9.42
N VAL A 189 -7.74 6.85 10.28
CA VAL A 189 -6.65 6.04 10.83
C VAL A 189 -7.25 4.80 11.51
N GLY A 190 -6.65 3.64 11.29
CA GLY A 190 -7.19 2.37 11.79
C GLY A 190 -8.13 1.67 10.81
N THR A 191 -8.01 1.95 9.51
CA THR A 191 -8.76 1.28 8.45
C THR A 191 -7.87 0.72 7.35
N GLY A 192 -8.19 -0.49 6.93
CA GLY A 192 -7.57 -1.24 5.86
C GLY A 192 -8.42 -2.43 5.45
N PHE A 193 -7.96 -3.20 4.49
CA PHE A 193 -8.59 -4.47 4.13
C PHE A 193 -7.56 -5.51 3.68
N LEU A 194 -7.94 -6.76 3.81
CA LEU A 194 -7.35 -7.92 3.17
C LEU A 194 -8.34 -8.44 2.13
N TYR A 195 -7.87 -8.62 0.91
CA TYR A 195 -8.56 -9.36 -0.14
C TYR A 195 -7.92 -10.74 -0.28
N VAL A 196 -8.74 -11.78 -0.37
CA VAL A 196 -8.33 -13.13 -0.74
C VAL A 196 -9.27 -13.62 -1.83
N ARG A 197 -8.72 -13.87 -3.01
CA ARG A 197 -9.50 -14.30 -4.18
C ARG A 197 -10.22 -15.63 -3.91
N ALA A 198 -11.49 -15.72 -4.33
CA ALA A 198 -12.35 -16.84 -4.00
C ALA A 198 -11.79 -18.21 -4.43
N ASP A 199 -11.21 -18.29 -5.62
CA ASP A 199 -10.64 -19.53 -6.16
C ASP A 199 -9.22 -19.86 -5.65
N ALA A 200 -8.62 -18.96 -4.87
CA ALA A 200 -7.34 -19.20 -4.20
C ALA A 200 -7.48 -19.69 -2.74
N ARG A 201 -8.71 -19.71 -2.19
CA ARG A 201 -8.96 -20.00 -0.76
C ARG A 201 -8.44 -21.35 -0.29
N ASP A 202 -8.44 -22.35 -1.14
CA ASP A 202 -7.89 -23.69 -0.81
C ASP A 202 -6.40 -23.65 -0.44
N ARG A 203 -5.72 -22.54 -0.76
CA ARG A 203 -4.31 -22.31 -0.43
C ARG A 203 -4.12 -21.45 0.82
N PHE A 204 -5.22 -20.99 1.43
CA PHE A 204 -5.22 -20.15 2.62
C PHE A 204 -6.06 -20.77 3.73
N ALA A 205 -5.43 -21.03 4.87
CA ALA A 205 -6.11 -21.38 6.11
C ALA A 205 -6.28 -20.12 6.97
N PRO A 206 -7.48 -19.84 7.54
CA PRO A 206 -7.64 -18.69 8.40
C PRO A 206 -6.65 -18.68 9.55
N ALA A 207 -6.01 -17.52 9.80
CA ALA A 207 -5.03 -17.37 10.90
C ALA A 207 -5.68 -17.44 12.29
N PHE A 208 -7.00 -17.24 12.36
CA PHE A 208 -7.83 -17.33 13.57
C PHE A 208 -9.05 -18.20 13.28
N GLU A 209 -9.70 -18.72 14.33
CA GLU A 209 -11.02 -19.30 14.12
C GLU A 209 -11.97 -18.26 13.51
N PRO A 210 -12.76 -18.64 12.50
CA PRO A 210 -13.70 -17.74 11.86
C PRO A 210 -14.63 -17.12 12.90
N GLY A 211 -14.57 -15.79 13.02
CA GLY A 211 -15.47 -15.04 13.88
C GLY A 211 -16.86 -14.87 13.27
N SER A 212 -17.77 -14.21 13.99
CA SER A 212 -19.06 -13.83 13.43
C SER A 212 -18.90 -12.87 12.25
N ALA A 213 -19.71 -13.05 11.23
CA ALA A 213 -19.65 -12.39 9.92
C ALA A 213 -19.78 -10.84 9.88
N SER A 214 -19.77 -10.17 11.04
CA SER A 214 -19.95 -8.70 11.10
C SER A 214 -18.77 -7.87 10.58
N THR A 215 -17.68 -8.50 10.16
CA THR A 215 -16.43 -7.79 9.80
C THR A 215 -15.81 -8.25 8.48
N GLY A 216 -16.52 -9.06 7.70
CA GLY A 216 -16.04 -9.57 6.42
C GLY A 216 -15.96 -11.09 6.38
N THR A 217 -14.90 -11.62 5.79
CA THR A 217 -14.70 -13.06 5.59
C THR A 217 -14.07 -13.75 6.80
N GLU A 218 -13.85 -15.04 6.68
CA GLU A 218 -13.13 -15.90 7.63
C GLU A 218 -11.68 -15.43 7.94
N TYR A 219 -11.09 -14.59 7.10
CA TYR A 219 -9.75 -14.02 7.32
C TYR A 219 -9.77 -12.73 8.16
N ALA A 220 -10.94 -12.23 8.53
CA ALA A 220 -11.05 -11.04 9.36
C ALA A 220 -10.54 -11.28 10.78
N PRO A 221 -9.87 -10.30 11.41
CA PRO A 221 -9.54 -10.38 12.83
C PRO A 221 -10.81 -10.57 13.67
N PRO A 222 -10.80 -11.52 14.63
CA PRO A 222 -11.96 -11.79 15.47
C PRO A 222 -12.18 -10.67 16.50
N GLY A 223 -13.42 -10.64 17.05
CA GLY A 223 -13.76 -9.78 18.17
C GLY A 223 -14.36 -8.43 17.79
N THR A 224 -14.64 -7.64 18.82
CA THR A 224 -15.26 -6.31 18.67
C THR A 224 -14.29 -5.34 18.00
N ALA A 225 -14.72 -4.76 16.89
CA ALA A 225 -13.98 -3.77 16.16
C ALA A 225 -14.38 -2.33 16.53
N ASP A 226 -13.60 -1.36 16.08
CA ASP A 226 -13.97 0.06 16.14
C ASP A 226 -15.01 0.37 15.05
N PHE A 227 -16.30 0.21 15.40
CA PHE A 227 -17.39 0.43 14.45
C PHE A 227 -17.51 1.89 13.99
N PRO A 228 -17.35 2.92 14.84
CA PRO A 228 -17.29 4.33 14.41
C PRO A 228 -16.27 4.58 13.30
N VAL A 229 -15.05 4.10 13.49
CA VAL A 229 -13.96 4.27 12.52
C VAL A 229 -14.26 3.52 11.22
N ARG A 230 -14.71 2.26 11.30
CA ARG A 230 -15.05 1.46 10.12
C ARG A 230 -16.26 2.01 9.34
N ALA A 231 -17.32 2.43 10.03
CA ALA A 231 -18.50 3.01 9.40
C ALA A 231 -18.21 4.37 8.70
N ALA A 232 -17.26 5.14 9.23
CA ALA A 232 -16.84 6.40 8.63
C ALA A 232 -16.11 6.22 7.27
N LEU A 233 -15.68 5.00 6.91
CA LEU A 233 -15.20 4.69 5.57
C LEU A 233 -16.26 5.02 4.49
N ALA A 234 -17.54 4.89 4.76
CA ALA A 234 -18.60 5.31 3.82
C ALA A 234 -18.43 6.77 3.40
N THR A 235 -18.00 7.64 4.32
CA THR A 235 -17.79 9.07 4.04
C THR A 235 -16.54 9.30 3.17
N SER A 236 -15.45 8.59 3.44
CA SER A 236 -14.23 8.72 2.62
C SER A 236 -14.43 8.13 1.22
N LEU A 237 -15.09 6.99 1.10
CA LEU A 237 -15.42 6.38 -0.18
C LEU A 237 -16.28 7.32 -1.03
N ALA A 238 -17.36 7.87 -0.45
CA ALA A 238 -18.20 8.86 -1.14
C ALA A 238 -17.46 10.15 -1.49
N PHE A 239 -16.45 10.55 -0.72
CA PHE A 239 -15.60 11.69 -1.05
C PHE A 239 -14.72 11.39 -2.27
N VAL A 240 -14.05 10.24 -2.27
CA VAL A 240 -13.21 9.80 -3.40
C VAL A 240 -14.04 9.57 -4.65
N ASP A 241 -15.29 9.09 -4.52
CA ASP A 241 -16.23 8.97 -5.65
C ASP A 241 -16.52 10.30 -6.32
N ARG A 242 -16.72 11.36 -5.52
CA ARG A 242 -16.93 12.72 -6.07
C ARG A 242 -15.69 13.29 -6.75
N LEU A 243 -14.49 12.95 -6.27
CA LEU A 243 -13.24 13.34 -6.92
C LEU A 243 -13.01 12.56 -8.22
N GLY A 244 -13.28 11.25 -8.19
CA GLY A 244 -12.91 10.28 -9.22
C GLY A 244 -11.43 9.91 -9.16
N LEU A 245 -11.12 8.61 -9.07
CA LEU A 245 -9.72 8.14 -8.96
C LEU A 245 -8.86 8.51 -10.19
N ALA A 246 -9.45 8.58 -11.37
CA ALA A 246 -8.73 9.06 -12.56
C ALA A 246 -8.29 10.53 -12.43
N ASN A 247 -9.11 11.37 -11.80
CA ASN A 247 -8.75 12.77 -11.52
C ASN A 247 -7.70 12.87 -10.41
N VAL A 248 -7.76 11.97 -9.41
CA VAL A 248 -6.72 11.87 -8.37
C VAL A 248 -5.38 11.51 -8.99
N ASP A 249 -5.33 10.46 -9.83
CA ASP A 249 -4.14 10.06 -10.58
C ASP A 249 -3.58 11.24 -11.39
N ALA A 250 -4.41 11.83 -12.25
CA ALA A 250 -3.99 12.94 -13.11
C ALA A 250 -3.46 14.14 -12.30
N ARG A 251 -4.09 14.48 -11.18
CA ARG A 251 -3.66 15.59 -10.31
C ARG A 251 -2.35 15.27 -9.59
N CYS A 252 -2.22 14.08 -9.03
CA CYS A 252 -0.98 13.64 -8.36
C CYS A 252 0.18 13.62 -9.37
N ARG A 253 -0.05 13.08 -10.55
CA ARG A 253 0.94 13.03 -11.65
C ARG A 253 1.35 14.42 -12.12
N TYR A 254 0.39 15.33 -12.28
CA TYR A 254 0.68 16.73 -12.57
C TYR A 254 1.62 17.37 -11.53
N LEU A 255 1.35 17.16 -10.24
CA LEU A 255 2.16 17.73 -9.16
C LEU A 255 3.54 17.07 -9.07
N SER A 256 3.61 15.73 -9.20
CA SER A 256 4.90 15.04 -9.17
C SER A 256 5.78 15.36 -10.39
N ASN A 257 5.19 15.55 -11.57
CA ASN A 257 5.92 15.99 -12.74
C ASN A 257 6.42 17.44 -12.57
N TYR A 258 5.57 18.34 -12.06
CA TYR A 258 6.02 19.70 -11.73
C TYR A 258 7.20 19.70 -10.74
N LEU A 259 7.16 18.84 -9.72
CA LEU A 259 8.27 18.69 -8.79
C LEU A 259 9.53 18.16 -9.51
N LYS A 260 9.40 17.16 -10.36
CA LYS A 260 10.52 16.60 -11.13
C LYS A 260 11.17 17.66 -12.05
N ASP A 261 10.35 18.47 -12.72
CA ASP A 261 10.83 19.57 -13.56
C ASP A 261 11.66 20.55 -12.71
N ARG A 262 11.14 21.00 -11.56
CA ARG A 262 11.85 21.89 -10.64
C ARG A 262 13.14 21.27 -10.08
N LEU A 263 13.13 19.99 -9.71
CA LEU A 263 14.32 19.27 -9.23
C LEU A 263 15.38 19.14 -10.31
N SER A 264 14.98 19.01 -11.59
CA SER A 264 15.92 18.92 -12.72
C SER A 264 16.66 20.23 -12.99
N GLU A 265 16.18 21.35 -12.45
CA GLU A 265 16.86 22.65 -12.52
C GLU A 265 17.98 22.78 -11.46
N LEU A 266 18.02 21.88 -10.46
CA LEU A 266 19.03 21.89 -9.40
C LEU A 266 20.31 21.17 -9.83
N ASP A 267 21.43 21.83 -9.74
CA ASP A 267 22.73 21.21 -9.98
C ASP A 267 22.98 20.06 -9.00
N GLY A 268 23.44 18.91 -9.50
CA GLY A 268 23.72 17.72 -8.70
C GLY A 268 22.48 16.95 -8.26
N CYS A 269 21.29 17.25 -8.80
CA CYS A 269 20.10 16.45 -8.57
C CYS A 269 20.04 15.25 -9.53
N THR A 270 19.83 14.05 -8.98
CA THR A 270 19.61 12.82 -9.74
C THR A 270 18.22 12.28 -9.43
N LEU A 271 17.32 12.28 -10.41
CA LEU A 271 16.02 11.65 -10.30
C LEU A 271 16.15 10.13 -10.33
N LEU A 272 15.55 9.46 -9.36
CA LEU A 272 15.50 7.99 -9.25
C LEU A 272 14.11 7.43 -9.56
N SER A 273 13.20 8.25 -10.07
CA SER A 273 11.91 7.80 -10.60
C SER A 273 12.11 7.10 -11.94
N GLY A 274 11.51 5.93 -12.11
CA GLY A 274 11.55 5.17 -13.35
C GLY A 274 10.65 5.74 -14.47
N PRO A 275 10.42 4.96 -15.54
CA PRO A 275 9.45 5.28 -16.57
C PRO A 275 8.07 5.60 -15.98
N GLU A 276 7.28 6.38 -16.71
CA GLU A 276 5.99 6.88 -16.18
C GLU A 276 5.01 5.77 -15.80
N ASP A 277 4.94 4.71 -16.58
CA ASP A 277 4.12 3.51 -16.34
C ASP A 277 4.60 2.66 -15.15
N LEU A 278 5.89 2.76 -14.81
CA LEU A 278 6.52 2.11 -13.67
C LEU A 278 6.72 3.07 -12.48
N SER A 279 6.10 4.24 -12.51
CA SER A 279 6.14 5.24 -11.43
C SER A 279 4.75 5.51 -10.88
N ALA A 280 4.65 5.58 -9.55
CA ALA A 280 3.42 5.97 -8.88
C ALA A 280 3.12 7.46 -9.12
N PRO A 281 1.85 7.85 -9.34
CA PRO A 281 1.51 9.21 -9.73
C PRO A 281 1.88 10.27 -8.69
N GLY A 282 1.79 9.91 -7.39
CA GLY A 282 2.00 10.88 -6.29
C GLY A 282 3.36 10.78 -5.60
N SER A 283 4.33 10.05 -6.16
CA SER A 283 5.63 9.85 -5.49
C SER A 283 6.79 10.25 -6.39
N THR A 284 7.74 10.97 -5.82
CA THR A 284 9.00 11.34 -6.48
C THR A 284 10.15 10.97 -5.56
N ILE A 285 11.17 10.34 -6.11
CA ILE A 285 12.40 9.97 -5.40
C ILE A 285 13.61 10.53 -6.14
N PHE A 286 14.55 11.13 -5.40
CA PHE A 286 15.74 11.74 -5.94
C PHE A 286 16.87 11.77 -4.92
N GLN A 287 18.10 11.90 -5.42
CA GLN A 287 19.30 12.28 -4.65
C GLN A 287 19.70 13.70 -4.98
N LEU A 288 20.28 14.39 -4.01
CA LEU A 288 20.82 15.73 -4.23
C LEU A 288 22.21 15.82 -3.61
N ASP A 289 23.22 16.07 -4.43
CA ASP A 289 24.61 16.16 -4.00
C ASP A 289 24.77 17.18 -2.85
N GLY A 290 25.50 16.76 -1.83
CA GLY A 290 25.74 17.58 -0.64
C GLY A 290 24.64 17.51 0.43
N LEU A 291 23.54 16.73 0.23
CA LEU A 291 22.52 16.50 1.22
C LEU A 291 22.52 15.04 1.70
N ASP A 292 22.55 14.85 3.01
CA ASP A 292 22.22 13.59 3.67
C ASP A 292 20.70 13.49 3.82
N ALA A 293 20.11 12.38 3.35
CA ALA A 293 18.65 12.23 3.32
C ALA A 293 18.04 12.22 4.72
N MET A 294 18.69 11.58 5.70
CA MET A 294 18.18 11.54 7.08
C MET A 294 18.24 12.90 7.76
N ALA A 295 19.38 13.61 7.60
CA ALA A 295 19.55 14.94 8.16
C ALA A 295 18.60 15.98 7.52
N SER A 296 18.19 15.75 6.26
CA SER A 296 17.28 16.64 5.53
C SER A 296 15.85 16.64 6.08
N VAL A 297 15.40 15.56 6.75
CA VAL A 297 14.02 15.47 7.26
C VAL A 297 13.71 16.62 8.23
N PRO A 298 14.38 16.76 9.40
CA PRO A 298 14.10 17.86 10.33
C PRO A 298 14.46 19.23 9.73
N LEU A 299 15.48 19.30 8.89
CA LEU A 299 15.93 20.55 8.30
C LEU A 299 14.89 21.14 7.35
N LEU A 300 14.23 20.33 6.52
CA LEU A 300 13.18 20.80 5.62
C LEU A 300 11.85 21.07 6.35
N GLU A 301 11.59 20.43 7.49
CA GLU A 301 10.49 20.85 8.38
C GLU A 301 10.69 22.27 8.87
N GLU A 302 11.93 22.65 9.24
CA GLU A 302 12.25 23.99 9.69
C GLU A 302 12.26 25.01 8.55
N LEU A 303 12.99 24.74 7.47
CA LEU A 303 13.22 25.68 6.36
C LEU A 303 12.01 25.84 5.45
N ALA A 304 11.32 24.74 5.14
CA ALA A 304 10.26 24.70 4.13
C ALA A 304 8.87 24.37 4.70
N GLN A 305 8.75 24.13 6.02
CA GLN A 305 7.52 23.63 6.63
C GLN A 305 6.96 22.38 5.90
N THR A 306 7.86 21.52 5.47
CA THR A 306 7.53 20.35 4.67
C THR A 306 8.11 19.10 5.32
N HIS A 307 7.24 18.14 5.67
CA HIS A 307 7.66 16.82 6.10
C HIS A 307 7.97 15.97 4.88
N ILE A 308 9.17 15.40 4.83
CA ILE A 308 9.64 14.50 3.80
C ILE A 308 9.97 13.12 4.38
N ASP A 309 10.28 12.18 3.51
CA ASP A 309 10.70 10.85 3.91
C ASP A 309 12.08 10.53 3.30
N GLU A 310 12.95 9.92 4.09
CA GLU A 310 14.23 9.41 3.62
C GLU A 310 14.05 8.10 2.84
N HIS A 311 14.97 7.80 1.93
CA HIS A 311 15.01 6.53 1.22
C HIS A 311 16.46 6.04 1.06
N GLN A 312 17.04 5.55 2.17
CA GLN A 312 18.39 4.97 2.18
C GLN A 312 18.30 3.47 1.91
N ARG A 313 18.27 3.10 0.63
CA ARG A 313 18.18 1.71 0.15
C ARG A 313 18.97 1.52 -1.14
N ASP A 314 19.41 0.29 -1.39
CA ASP A 314 20.06 -0.16 -2.62
C ASP A 314 21.26 0.70 -3.03
N GLY A 315 21.99 1.24 -2.04
CA GLY A 315 23.14 2.13 -2.26
C GLY A 315 22.76 3.59 -2.53
N HIS A 316 21.48 3.94 -2.44
CA HIS A 316 21.01 5.32 -2.57
C HIS A 316 20.84 6.01 -1.23
N ASP A 317 21.24 7.27 -1.16
CA ASP A 317 20.91 8.22 -0.10
C ASP A 317 19.90 9.23 -0.67
N ALA A 318 18.64 8.79 -0.76
CA ALA A 318 17.60 9.48 -1.50
C ALA A 318 16.52 10.08 -0.59
N ILE A 319 15.87 11.09 -1.12
CA ILE A 319 14.70 11.75 -0.52
C ILE A 319 13.46 11.33 -1.32
N ARG A 320 12.39 10.98 -0.59
CA ARG A 320 11.08 10.72 -1.16
C ARG A 320 10.10 11.85 -0.83
N ILE A 321 9.46 12.37 -1.85
CA ILE A 321 8.37 13.34 -1.73
C ILE A 321 7.07 12.69 -2.16
N SER A 322 6.02 12.86 -1.36
CA SER A 322 4.65 12.46 -1.68
C SER A 322 3.81 13.68 -1.98
N THR A 323 3.21 13.74 -3.18
CA THR A 323 2.31 14.81 -3.61
C THR A 323 0.90 14.28 -3.75
N HIS A 324 -0.01 14.72 -2.89
CA HIS A 324 -1.42 14.35 -2.95
C HIS A 324 -2.25 15.45 -3.61
N VAL A 325 -3.52 15.21 -3.91
CA VAL A 325 -4.42 16.14 -4.61
C VAL A 325 -4.56 17.51 -3.93
N TYR A 326 -4.35 17.58 -2.62
CA TYR A 326 -4.46 18.81 -1.82
C TYR A 326 -3.19 19.65 -1.81
N ASN A 327 -2.06 19.11 -2.29
CA ASN A 327 -0.83 19.89 -2.40
C ASN A 327 -0.91 20.92 -3.53
N THR A 328 -0.11 21.97 -3.39
CA THR A 328 -0.06 23.09 -4.31
C THR A 328 1.34 23.25 -4.93
N ARG A 329 1.42 23.95 -6.07
CA ARG A 329 2.71 24.31 -6.68
C ARG A 329 3.56 25.19 -5.74
N ALA A 330 2.92 26.12 -5.02
CA ALA A 330 3.63 26.99 -4.09
C ALA A 330 4.29 26.22 -2.93
N GLU A 331 3.71 25.11 -2.48
CA GLU A 331 4.35 24.21 -1.50
C GLU A 331 5.54 23.49 -2.10
N ILE A 332 5.44 23.07 -3.37
CA ILE A 332 6.56 22.45 -4.11
C ILE A 332 7.70 23.45 -4.32
N ASP A 333 7.38 24.68 -4.74
CA ASP A 333 8.38 25.74 -4.91
C ASP A 333 9.11 26.01 -3.59
N ARG A 334 8.38 26.17 -2.49
CA ARG A 334 8.96 26.34 -1.15
C ARG A 334 9.85 25.15 -0.72
N LEU A 335 9.47 23.91 -1.06
CA LEU A 335 10.30 22.75 -0.81
C LEU A 335 11.62 22.83 -1.58
N VAL A 336 11.57 23.19 -2.87
CA VAL A 336 12.78 23.29 -3.72
C VAL A 336 13.71 24.39 -3.22
N ASP A 337 13.17 25.57 -2.86
CA ASP A 337 13.95 26.65 -2.25
C ASP A 337 14.59 26.20 -0.91
N GLY A 338 13.86 25.39 -0.13
CA GLY A 338 14.36 24.79 1.12
C GLY A 338 15.48 23.79 0.90
N LEU A 339 15.44 23.00 -0.18
CA LEU A 339 16.52 22.07 -0.57
C LEU A 339 17.81 22.84 -0.91
N GLU A 340 17.73 23.93 -1.68
CA GLU A 340 18.88 24.77 -1.99
C GLU A 340 19.47 25.44 -0.74
N ALA A 341 18.61 25.94 0.15
CA ALA A 341 19.05 26.52 1.42
C ALA A 341 19.74 25.47 2.31
N ALA A 342 19.19 24.25 2.38
CA ALA A 342 19.76 23.15 3.16
C ALA A 342 21.16 22.74 2.69
N ARG A 343 21.43 22.77 1.37
CA ARG A 343 22.77 22.49 0.80
C ARG A 343 23.82 23.54 1.16
N SER A 344 23.38 24.72 1.55
CA SER A 344 24.27 25.84 1.84
C SER A 344 24.69 25.88 3.32
N LEU A 345 24.11 24.99 4.15
CA LEU A 345 24.40 24.86 5.60
C LEU A 345 25.43 23.79 5.84
#